data_731d39d48e9f8f72cc2b18eb9a5a91b9
#
_entry.id   731d39d48e9f8f72cc2b18eb9a5a91b9
#
_cell.length_a   1.000
_cell.length_b   1.000
_cell.length_c   1.000
_cell.angle_alpha   90.00
_cell.angle_beta   90.00
_cell.angle_gamma   90.00
#
_symmetry.space_group_name_H-M   'P 1'
#
loop_
_entity.id
_entity.type
_entity.pdbx_description
1 polymer ?
#
loop_
_entity_poly.entity_id
_entity_poly.type
_entity_poly.pdbx_seq_one_letter_code
_entity_poly.pdbx_strand_id
1 'polypeptide(L)'
;VTAPSAEKKTGSFERRIYMNNSAAFKCIECGREHHVGEVEYVCASCGGNLDVLYDYGRVRKQLSREGLATDGNFTMWRYRPLLPVEDSSPVPPLTVGWTPIYTCSQLAGRLGIKEVFIKDDGRNPTASFKDRPSALAVVKAREAGARIITTASSGNAGSALAGMCASVGMRSIIFVPAYAPAAKVAQLQIYGSTVVIVEGSYDQAYDLCIEASRRFGWYQRSTGYNPYTREGKKTAAFEIAEQLDWDAPDKVFVAVGDGNIMSGLWKGFNDLYRIGFIDRLPQMIGVQSETASAIVDAANGDGFVREGPAHTIADSINVGRPRDATAAVRAIRESGGCGVEVSDEQILAAIPALARETGVFAEPAAAAAYAGFLKLCQAGSLKHDDRVLVMVTGNGLKDIDSARRSVK
;
A
#
# COMPACT_ATOMS: atom_id res chain seq x y z
N VAL A 1 6.80 -17.29 -49.67
CA VAL A 1 5.71 -16.53 -49.02
C VAL A 1 6.38 -15.33 -48.36
N THR A 2 6.31 -14.18 -48.99
CA THR A 2 6.91 -12.90 -48.61
C THR A 2 6.09 -12.27 -47.46
N ALA A 3 6.78 -11.88 -46.39
CA ALA A 3 6.19 -11.13 -45.28
C ALA A 3 5.85 -9.68 -45.70
N PRO A 4 4.71 -9.12 -45.26
CA PRO A 4 4.41 -7.74 -45.52
C PRO A 4 5.24 -6.79 -44.69
N SER A 5 5.78 -5.73 -45.33
CA SER A 5 6.53 -4.65 -44.74
C SER A 5 5.72 -3.90 -43.69
N ALA A 6 6.28 -3.73 -42.47
CA ALA A 6 5.72 -2.91 -41.43
C ALA A 6 5.87 -1.43 -41.78
N GLU A 7 4.81 -0.78 -42.21
CA GLU A 7 4.70 0.66 -42.25
C GLU A 7 4.76 1.24 -40.82
N LYS A 8 5.80 2.02 -40.58
CA LYS A 8 5.90 2.86 -39.39
C LYS A 8 4.85 3.97 -39.49
N LYS A 9 3.71 3.77 -38.80
CA LYS A 9 2.78 4.86 -38.54
C LYS A 9 3.36 5.73 -37.41
N THR A 10 4.13 6.74 -37.80
CA THR A 10 4.46 7.89 -36.94
C THR A 10 3.23 8.79 -36.84
N GLY A 11 2.26 8.39 -36.01
CA GLY A 11 1.20 9.25 -35.57
C GLY A 11 1.55 9.75 -34.18
N SER A 12 2.07 10.98 -34.10
CA SER A 12 2.22 11.69 -32.82
C SER A 12 0.84 11.96 -32.23
N PHE A 13 0.35 11.01 -31.44
CA PHE A 13 -0.74 11.29 -30.53
C PHE A 13 -0.17 12.11 -29.37
N GLU A 14 -0.20 13.43 -29.47
CA GLU A 14 -0.17 14.30 -28.30
C GLU A 14 -1.43 14.05 -27.48
N ARG A 15 -1.46 12.94 -26.74
CA ARG A 15 -2.37 12.79 -25.61
C ARG A 15 -1.81 13.67 -24.49
N ARG A 16 -2.32 14.88 -24.37
CA ARG A 16 -2.23 15.63 -23.11
C ARG A 16 -2.97 14.81 -22.06
N ILE A 17 -2.24 13.96 -21.35
CA ILE A 17 -2.76 13.24 -20.18
C ILE A 17 -2.88 14.27 -19.08
N TYR A 18 -4.06 14.92 -19.00
CA TYR A 18 -4.41 15.73 -17.85
C TYR A 18 -4.74 14.77 -16.71
N MET A 19 -3.84 14.64 -15.75
CA MET A 19 -4.12 13.96 -14.51
C MET A 19 -4.64 14.98 -13.51
N ASN A 20 -5.93 15.29 -13.53
CA ASN A 20 -6.63 16.18 -12.61
C ASN A 20 -5.70 17.26 -11.97
N ASN A 21 -5.45 17.23 -10.66
CA ASN A 21 -4.59 18.18 -9.95
C ASN A 21 -3.11 17.73 -9.86
N SER A 22 -2.71 16.61 -10.47
CA SER A 22 -1.30 16.21 -10.48
C SER A 22 -0.51 17.06 -11.47
N ALA A 23 0.60 17.63 -10.97
CA ALA A 23 1.39 18.59 -11.71
C ALA A 23 2.58 17.95 -12.43
N ALA A 24 3.23 16.96 -11.80
CA ALA A 24 4.46 16.34 -12.27
C ALA A 24 4.77 15.04 -11.50
N PHE A 25 5.83 14.36 -11.90
CA PHE A 25 6.47 13.32 -11.11
C PHE A 25 7.82 13.84 -10.56
N LYS A 26 8.19 13.36 -9.38
CA LYS A 26 9.52 13.59 -8.78
C LYS A 26 10.18 12.27 -8.45
N CYS A 27 11.40 12.07 -8.88
CA CYS A 27 12.17 10.89 -8.52
C CYS A 27 12.53 10.91 -7.04
N ILE A 28 12.27 9.83 -6.34
CA ILE A 28 12.57 9.67 -4.91
C ILE A 28 14.07 9.58 -4.69
N GLU A 29 14.80 8.94 -5.61
CA GLU A 29 16.25 8.73 -5.47
C GLU A 29 17.05 9.98 -5.83
N CYS A 30 16.93 10.47 -7.08
CA CYS A 30 17.76 11.56 -7.57
C CYS A 30 17.11 12.95 -7.51
N GLY A 31 15.85 13.06 -7.09
CA GLY A 31 15.13 14.33 -6.96
C GLY A 31 14.69 14.98 -8.27
N ARG A 32 15.00 14.39 -9.44
CA ARG A 32 14.63 14.95 -10.75
C ARG A 32 13.12 14.95 -10.92
N GLU A 33 12.61 16.08 -11.42
CA GLU A 33 11.20 16.21 -11.81
C GLU A 33 11.01 15.86 -13.29
N HIS A 34 9.85 15.29 -13.60
CA HIS A 34 9.42 14.89 -14.93
C HIS A 34 7.98 15.36 -15.16
N HIS A 35 7.69 15.86 -16.36
CA HIS A 35 6.31 16.18 -16.71
C HIS A 35 5.48 14.91 -16.88
N VAL A 36 4.18 15.08 -16.69
CA VAL A 36 3.22 14.00 -16.97
C VAL A 36 3.29 13.62 -18.43
N GLY A 37 3.52 12.31 -18.70
CA GLY A 37 3.69 11.78 -20.06
C GLY A 37 5.16 11.62 -20.52
N GLU A 38 6.14 12.20 -19.83
CA GLU A 38 7.56 11.97 -20.13
C GLU A 38 8.07 10.62 -19.62
N VAL A 39 7.49 10.15 -18.54
CA VAL A 39 7.83 8.87 -17.90
C VAL A 39 6.56 8.10 -17.56
N GLU A 40 6.65 6.78 -17.56
CA GLU A 40 5.50 5.92 -17.27
C GLU A 40 5.56 5.37 -15.83
N TYR A 41 6.64 4.71 -15.46
CA TYR A 41 6.75 4.01 -14.19
C TYR A 41 7.94 4.43 -13.33
N VAL A 42 9.08 4.70 -13.95
CA VAL A 42 10.34 4.96 -13.25
C VAL A 42 11.07 6.17 -13.83
N CYS A 43 11.98 6.75 -13.06
CA CYS A 43 12.78 7.88 -13.48
C CYS A 43 13.63 7.53 -14.71
N ALA A 44 13.53 8.32 -15.77
CA ALA A 44 14.31 8.14 -17.00
C ALA A 44 15.83 8.29 -16.78
N SER A 45 16.26 8.95 -15.69
CA SER A 45 17.65 9.25 -15.43
C SER A 45 18.38 8.22 -14.59
N CYS A 46 17.70 7.62 -13.58
CA CYS A 46 18.34 6.72 -12.64
C CYS A 46 17.55 5.42 -12.39
N GLY A 47 16.37 5.25 -13.03
CA GLY A 47 15.51 4.10 -12.81
C GLY A 47 14.78 4.10 -11.45
N GLY A 48 14.94 5.12 -10.61
CA GLY A 48 14.35 5.21 -9.28
C GLY A 48 12.83 5.40 -9.31
N ASN A 49 12.19 5.12 -8.19
CA ASN A 49 10.75 5.25 -8.03
C ASN A 49 10.30 6.72 -8.16
N LEU A 50 9.08 6.89 -8.64
CA LEU A 50 8.49 8.21 -8.83
C LEU A 50 7.45 8.50 -7.74
N ASP A 51 7.37 9.77 -7.38
CA ASP A 51 6.31 10.35 -6.55
C ASP A 51 5.45 11.30 -7.38
N VAL A 52 4.13 11.30 -7.16
CA VAL A 52 3.20 12.20 -7.85
C VAL A 52 3.15 13.53 -7.12
N LEU A 53 3.40 14.63 -7.80
CA LEU A 53 3.28 15.98 -7.26
C LEU A 53 1.89 16.57 -7.58
N TYR A 54 1.32 17.32 -6.63
CA TYR A 54 0.02 17.95 -6.76
C TYR A 54 0.11 19.47 -6.70
N ASP A 55 -0.79 20.13 -7.44
CA ASP A 55 -1.11 21.53 -7.24
C ASP A 55 -2.09 21.68 -6.06
N TYR A 56 -1.54 21.81 -4.86
CA TYR A 56 -2.35 21.95 -3.64
C TYR A 56 -3.21 23.22 -3.62
N GLY A 57 -2.87 24.24 -4.42
CA GLY A 57 -3.69 25.42 -4.58
C GLY A 57 -5.01 25.12 -5.31
N ARG A 58 -4.95 24.26 -6.34
CA ARG A 58 -6.15 23.74 -7.02
C ARG A 58 -6.93 22.78 -6.15
N VAL A 59 -6.25 21.87 -5.45
CA VAL A 59 -6.91 20.91 -4.55
C VAL A 59 -7.74 21.62 -3.50
N ARG A 60 -7.21 22.67 -2.83
CA ARG A 60 -7.95 23.46 -1.82
C ARG A 60 -9.23 24.13 -2.35
N LYS A 61 -9.33 24.38 -3.65
CA LYS A 61 -10.54 24.94 -4.27
C LYS A 61 -11.63 23.90 -4.54
N GLN A 62 -11.24 22.61 -4.58
CA GLN A 62 -12.12 21.50 -4.96
C GLN A 62 -12.50 20.61 -3.77
N LEU A 63 -11.72 20.63 -2.70
CA LEU A 63 -11.90 19.78 -1.53
C LEU A 63 -11.91 20.63 -0.27
N SER A 64 -12.97 20.48 0.54
CA SER A 64 -13.09 21.11 1.86
C SER A 64 -13.63 20.10 2.87
N ARG A 65 -13.40 20.33 4.17
CA ARG A 65 -13.92 19.48 5.24
C ARG A 65 -15.46 19.49 5.24
N GLU A 66 -16.09 20.65 5.01
CA GLU A 66 -17.53 20.82 4.94
C GLU A 66 -18.12 20.05 3.76
N GLY A 67 -17.46 20.09 2.60
CA GLY A 67 -17.84 19.31 1.42
C GLY A 67 -17.80 17.81 1.69
N LEU A 68 -16.74 17.33 2.32
CA LEU A 68 -16.60 15.92 2.71
C LEU A 68 -17.65 15.51 3.75
N ALA A 69 -17.99 16.36 4.71
CA ALA A 69 -19.01 16.05 5.73
C ALA A 69 -20.42 15.81 5.13
N THR A 70 -20.69 16.37 3.96
CA THR A 70 -21.96 16.21 3.24
C THR A 70 -21.89 15.23 2.08
N ASP A 71 -20.69 14.71 1.74
CA ASP A 71 -20.50 13.74 0.67
C ASP A 71 -20.94 12.34 1.12
N GLY A 72 -21.96 11.79 0.47
CA GLY A 72 -22.47 10.44 0.70
C GLY A 72 -21.58 9.31 0.12
N ASN A 73 -20.48 9.64 -0.54
CA ASN A 73 -19.55 8.64 -1.09
C ASN A 73 -18.58 8.15 -0.02
N PHE A 74 -18.92 7.10 0.68
CA PHE A 74 -18.06 6.45 1.69
C PHE A 74 -17.11 5.41 1.04
N THR A 75 -16.24 5.88 0.13
CA THR A 75 -15.17 5.10 -0.49
C THR A 75 -13.90 5.94 -0.60
N MET A 76 -12.78 5.33 -1.01
CA MET A 76 -11.54 6.09 -1.27
C MET A 76 -11.71 7.17 -2.35
N TRP A 77 -12.73 7.09 -3.19
CA TRP A 77 -12.96 7.99 -4.31
C TRP A 77 -13.52 9.37 -3.91
N ARG A 78 -13.96 9.54 -2.66
CA ARG A 78 -14.37 10.85 -2.12
C ARG A 78 -13.22 11.86 -2.11
N TYR A 79 -11.98 11.37 -2.08
CA TYR A 79 -10.77 12.20 -2.12
C TYR A 79 -10.21 12.37 -3.55
N ARG A 80 -11.06 12.26 -4.56
CA ARG A 80 -10.67 12.32 -5.98
C ARG A 80 -9.78 13.50 -6.34
N PRO A 81 -9.96 14.73 -5.81
CA PRO A 81 -9.05 15.85 -6.07
C PRO A 81 -7.59 15.63 -5.65
N LEU A 82 -7.35 14.69 -4.73
CA LEU A 82 -6.02 14.23 -4.29
C LEU A 82 -5.61 12.90 -4.93
N LEU A 83 -6.28 12.45 -5.99
CA LEU A 83 -5.92 11.23 -6.73
C LEU A 83 -5.53 11.58 -8.17
N PRO A 84 -4.56 10.85 -8.77
CA PRO A 84 -4.07 11.12 -10.11
C PRO A 84 -4.99 10.48 -11.17
N VAL A 85 -6.29 10.74 -11.10
CA VAL A 85 -7.32 10.22 -12.01
C VAL A 85 -8.10 11.36 -12.64
N GLU A 86 -8.59 11.18 -13.86
CA GLU A 86 -9.48 12.15 -14.49
C GLU A 86 -10.85 12.15 -13.81
N ASP A 87 -11.51 13.31 -13.73
CA ASP A 87 -12.80 13.45 -13.03
C ASP A 87 -13.89 12.53 -13.61
N SER A 88 -13.86 12.30 -14.92
CA SER A 88 -14.82 11.46 -15.65
C SER A 88 -14.46 9.98 -15.64
N SER A 89 -13.30 9.58 -15.14
CA SER A 89 -12.87 8.18 -15.19
C SER A 89 -13.78 7.28 -14.37
N PRO A 90 -14.35 6.23 -14.97
CA PRO A 90 -15.17 5.27 -14.23
C PRO A 90 -14.31 4.44 -13.27
N VAL A 91 -14.77 4.32 -12.04
CA VAL A 91 -14.10 3.56 -10.98
C VAL A 91 -14.67 2.14 -10.86
N PRO A 92 -13.92 1.17 -10.32
CA PRO A 92 -14.46 -0.14 -10.00
C PRO A 92 -15.69 -0.05 -9.08
N PRO A 93 -16.73 -0.88 -9.30
CA PRO A 93 -18.00 -0.79 -8.54
C PRO A 93 -17.90 -1.34 -7.11
N LEU A 94 -16.77 -1.96 -6.76
CA LEU A 94 -16.54 -2.47 -5.42
C LEU A 94 -16.26 -1.32 -4.44
N THR A 95 -16.84 -1.40 -3.24
CA THR A 95 -16.60 -0.43 -2.18
C THR A 95 -15.20 -0.61 -1.61
N VAL A 96 -14.25 0.21 -2.04
CA VAL A 96 -12.87 0.22 -1.57
C VAL A 96 -12.64 1.43 -0.67
N GLY A 97 -12.01 1.20 0.47
CA GLY A 97 -11.78 2.25 1.45
C GLY A 97 -12.96 2.46 2.39
N TRP A 98 -12.90 3.57 3.14
CA TRP A 98 -13.80 3.88 4.25
C TRP A 98 -13.94 2.72 5.24
N THR A 99 -12.83 2.02 5.42
CA THR A 99 -12.75 0.88 6.34
C THR A 99 -12.90 1.35 7.78
N PRO A 100 -13.42 0.50 8.69
CA PRO A 100 -13.71 0.94 10.05
C PRO A 100 -12.44 1.30 10.83
N ILE A 101 -12.58 2.30 11.71
CA ILE A 101 -11.69 2.55 12.84
C ILE A 101 -12.43 2.15 14.11
N TYR A 102 -11.79 1.29 14.92
CA TYR A 102 -12.31 0.88 16.22
C TYR A 102 -11.55 1.59 17.33
N THR A 103 -12.28 2.27 18.22
CA THR A 103 -11.72 2.83 19.46
C THR A 103 -11.68 1.76 20.52
N CYS A 104 -10.48 1.42 21.00
CA CYS A 104 -10.25 0.32 21.93
C CYS A 104 -10.04 0.83 23.36
N SER A 105 -11.08 1.40 23.99
CA SER A 105 -10.99 2.07 25.30
C SER A 105 -10.52 1.15 26.43
N GLN A 106 -10.97 -0.12 26.46
CA GLN A 106 -10.52 -1.09 27.48
C GLN A 106 -9.04 -1.40 27.34
N LEU A 107 -8.56 -1.56 26.10
CA LEU A 107 -7.14 -1.77 25.82
C LEU A 107 -6.31 -0.56 26.22
N ALA A 108 -6.77 0.64 25.88
CA ALA A 108 -6.12 1.91 26.22
C ALA A 108 -5.97 2.06 27.76
N GLY A 109 -7.06 1.85 28.49
CA GLY A 109 -7.05 1.90 29.97
C GLY A 109 -6.12 0.87 30.61
N ARG A 110 -6.09 -0.36 30.10
CA ARG A 110 -5.18 -1.41 30.59
C ARG A 110 -3.70 -1.08 30.34
N LEU A 111 -3.39 -0.44 29.21
CA LEU A 111 -2.02 -0.06 28.85
C LEU A 111 -1.60 1.31 29.36
N GLY A 112 -2.50 2.07 29.98
CA GLY A 112 -2.21 3.42 30.49
C GLY A 112 -1.95 4.44 29.40
N ILE A 113 -2.59 4.30 28.25
CA ILE A 113 -2.48 5.17 27.06
C ILE A 113 -3.81 5.89 26.87
N LYS A 114 -3.80 7.13 26.42
CA LYS A 114 -5.01 7.96 26.27
C LYS A 114 -6.03 7.33 25.32
N GLU A 115 -5.61 6.94 24.11
CA GLU A 115 -6.47 6.35 23.11
C GLU A 115 -5.71 5.32 22.26
N VAL A 116 -6.35 4.21 21.96
CA VAL A 116 -5.86 3.19 21.02
C VAL A 116 -6.91 2.95 19.94
N PHE A 117 -6.50 3.09 18.71
CA PHE A 117 -7.34 2.89 17.53
C PHE A 117 -6.82 1.74 16.68
N ILE A 118 -7.74 0.95 16.13
CA ILE A 118 -7.44 -0.08 15.13
C ILE A 118 -8.09 0.31 13.80
N LYS A 119 -7.30 0.59 12.77
CA LYS A 119 -7.79 0.77 11.40
C LYS A 119 -7.79 -0.56 10.68
N ASP A 120 -8.98 -1.12 10.40
CA ASP A 120 -9.14 -2.48 9.86
C ASP A 120 -9.33 -2.50 8.34
N ASP A 121 -8.24 -2.47 7.59
CA ASP A 121 -8.25 -2.63 6.13
C ASP A 121 -8.46 -4.09 5.66
N GLY A 122 -8.52 -5.05 6.58
CA GLY A 122 -9.00 -6.40 6.32
C GLY A 122 -10.48 -6.47 5.92
N ARG A 123 -11.21 -5.34 5.99
CA ARG A 123 -12.62 -5.21 5.59
C ARG A 123 -12.81 -4.74 4.14
N ASN A 124 -11.74 -4.48 3.42
CA ASN A 124 -11.83 -4.22 1.97
C ASN A 124 -12.32 -5.45 1.19
N PRO A 125 -12.83 -5.31 -0.06
CA PRO A 125 -13.49 -6.36 -0.84
C PRO A 125 -12.72 -7.68 -0.96
N THR A 126 -11.39 -7.64 -1.14
CA THR A 126 -10.55 -8.84 -1.18
C THR A 126 -9.81 -9.10 0.14
N ALA A 127 -10.34 -8.55 1.22
CA ALA A 127 -9.90 -8.74 2.59
C ALA A 127 -8.47 -8.22 2.87
N SER A 128 -8.02 -7.16 2.19
CA SER A 128 -6.73 -6.52 2.50
C SER A 128 -6.62 -5.08 2.01
N PHE A 129 -5.65 -4.36 2.58
CA PHE A 129 -5.21 -3.02 2.18
C PHE A 129 -4.89 -2.89 0.68
N LYS A 130 -4.53 -4.00 0.03
CA LYS A 130 -4.07 -4.00 -1.36
C LYS A 130 -5.17 -3.70 -2.38
N ASP A 131 -6.42 -3.67 -1.95
CA ASP A 131 -7.54 -3.22 -2.79
C ASP A 131 -7.40 -1.76 -3.20
N ARG A 132 -6.93 -0.88 -2.29
CA ARG A 132 -6.72 0.55 -2.56
C ARG A 132 -5.78 0.80 -3.76
N PRO A 133 -4.53 0.32 -3.77
CA PRO A 133 -3.65 0.51 -4.91
C PRO A 133 -4.11 -0.25 -6.16
N SER A 134 -4.81 -1.37 -6.02
CA SER A 134 -5.29 -2.15 -7.17
C SER A 134 -6.48 -1.48 -7.85
N ALA A 135 -7.40 -0.88 -7.09
CA ALA A 135 -8.50 -0.09 -7.63
C ALA A 135 -7.98 1.10 -8.44
N LEU A 136 -7.01 1.85 -7.90
CA LEU A 136 -6.41 2.98 -8.61
C LEU A 136 -5.63 2.53 -9.86
N ALA A 137 -4.86 1.43 -9.76
CA ALA A 137 -4.12 0.91 -10.90
C ALA A 137 -5.04 0.46 -12.05
N VAL A 138 -6.21 -0.11 -11.74
CA VAL A 138 -7.22 -0.48 -12.75
C VAL A 138 -7.78 0.76 -13.45
N VAL A 139 -8.07 1.84 -12.72
CA VAL A 139 -8.51 3.11 -13.32
C VAL A 139 -7.43 3.65 -14.25
N LYS A 140 -6.18 3.72 -13.79
CA LYS A 140 -5.05 4.22 -14.58
C LYS A 140 -4.77 3.35 -15.82
N ALA A 141 -4.89 2.03 -15.69
CA ALA A 141 -4.76 1.12 -16.83
C ALA A 141 -5.83 1.39 -17.90
N ARG A 142 -7.09 1.65 -17.48
CA ARG A 142 -8.18 2.00 -18.41
C ARG A 142 -7.97 3.37 -19.06
N GLU A 143 -7.51 4.37 -18.33
CA GLU A 143 -7.14 5.69 -18.85
C GLU A 143 -6.01 5.57 -19.89
N ALA A 144 -5.05 4.67 -19.66
CA ALA A 144 -3.98 4.35 -20.60
C ALA A 144 -4.45 3.50 -21.82
N GLY A 145 -5.72 3.07 -21.85
CA GLY A 145 -6.25 2.21 -22.91
C GLY A 145 -5.71 0.77 -22.88
N ALA A 146 -5.18 0.34 -21.73
CA ALA A 146 -4.63 -1.00 -21.57
C ALA A 146 -5.76 -2.05 -21.57
N ARG A 147 -5.53 -3.18 -22.23
CA ARG A 147 -6.44 -4.33 -22.24
C ARG A 147 -6.09 -5.39 -21.21
N ILE A 148 -4.84 -5.40 -20.77
CA ILE A 148 -4.29 -6.39 -19.85
C ILE A 148 -3.50 -5.62 -18.77
N ILE A 149 -3.71 -6.01 -17.52
CA ILE A 149 -2.92 -5.53 -16.39
C ILE A 149 -2.21 -6.71 -15.74
N THR A 150 -0.98 -6.50 -15.26
CA THR A 150 -0.15 -7.57 -14.72
C THR A 150 0.53 -7.17 -13.42
N THR A 151 0.87 -8.18 -12.63
CA THR A 151 1.71 -8.07 -11.43
C THR A 151 2.35 -9.43 -11.10
N ALA A 152 3.44 -9.42 -10.34
CA ALA A 152 3.98 -10.62 -9.72
C ALA A 152 3.58 -10.65 -8.25
N SER A 153 2.67 -11.54 -7.85
CA SER A 153 2.29 -11.76 -6.45
C SER A 153 1.32 -12.92 -6.30
N SER A 154 1.64 -13.88 -5.45
CA SER A 154 0.70 -14.93 -5.00
C SER A 154 -0.20 -14.48 -3.83
N GLY A 155 0.17 -13.38 -3.14
CA GLY A 155 -0.50 -12.91 -1.93
C GLY A 155 -1.57 -11.84 -2.17
N ASN A 156 -1.70 -10.94 -1.18
CA ASN A 156 -2.72 -9.89 -1.15
C ASN A 156 -2.70 -8.96 -2.37
N ALA A 157 -1.54 -8.67 -2.96
CA ALA A 157 -1.45 -7.81 -4.13
C ALA A 157 -2.03 -8.48 -5.40
N GLY A 158 -1.76 -9.78 -5.58
CA GLY A 158 -2.34 -10.57 -6.66
C GLY A 158 -3.85 -10.68 -6.54
N SER A 159 -4.36 -11.11 -5.36
CA SER A 159 -5.81 -11.27 -5.15
C SER A 159 -6.58 -9.96 -5.28
N ALA A 160 -6.03 -8.85 -4.78
CA ALA A 160 -6.63 -7.54 -4.94
C ALA A 160 -6.69 -7.08 -6.41
N LEU A 161 -5.62 -7.31 -7.18
CA LEU A 161 -5.65 -7.01 -8.60
C LEU A 161 -6.67 -7.87 -9.34
N ALA A 162 -6.66 -9.18 -9.08
CA ALA A 162 -7.59 -10.13 -9.70
C ALA A 162 -9.06 -9.73 -9.45
N GLY A 163 -9.42 -9.43 -8.19
CA GLY A 163 -10.77 -9.02 -7.82
C GLY A 163 -11.18 -7.68 -8.46
N MET A 164 -10.30 -6.67 -8.44
CA MET A 164 -10.58 -5.38 -9.08
C MET A 164 -10.75 -5.54 -10.61
N CYS A 165 -9.90 -6.32 -11.26
CA CYS A 165 -10.02 -6.59 -12.71
C CYS A 165 -11.32 -7.31 -13.05
N ALA A 166 -11.69 -8.34 -12.29
CA ALA A 166 -12.95 -9.07 -12.47
C ALA A 166 -14.16 -8.13 -12.38
N SER A 167 -14.17 -7.19 -11.45
CA SER A 167 -15.27 -6.25 -11.24
C SER A 167 -15.55 -5.30 -12.39
N VAL A 168 -14.57 -5.10 -13.28
CA VAL A 168 -14.66 -4.21 -14.45
C VAL A 168 -14.49 -4.92 -15.80
N GLY A 169 -14.44 -6.26 -15.81
CA GLY A 169 -14.23 -7.06 -17.01
C GLY A 169 -12.85 -6.87 -17.67
N MET A 170 -11.82 -6.48 -16.89
CA MET A 170 -10.45 -6.33 -17.38
C MET A 170 -9.67 -7.64 -17.23
N ARG A 171 -8.88 -7.99 -18.23
CA ARG A 171 -7.99 -9.17 -18.14
C ARG A 171 -6.80 -8.91 -17.24
N SER A 172 -6.51 -9.85 -16.33
CA SER A 172 -5.31 -9.83 -15.49
C SER A 172 -4.43 -11.06 -15.74
N ILE A 173 -3.12 -10.84 -15.76
CA ILE A 173 -2.10 -11.89 -15.85
C ILE A 173 -1.21 -11.75 -14.62
N ILE A 174 -1.15 -12.79 -13.79
CA ILE A 174 -0.45 -12.75 -12.51
C ILE A 174 0.65 -13.82 -12.49
N PHE A 175 1.88 -13.37 -12.25
CA PHE A 175 3.05 -14.24 -12.15
C PHE A 175 3.23 -14.67 -10.69
N VAL A 176 3.41 -15.97 -10.48
CA VAL A 176 3.62 -16.55 -9.16
C VAL A 176 4.76 -17.58 -9.22
N PRO A 177 5.58 -17.70 -8.17
CA PRO A 177 6.57 -18.77 -8.11
C PRO A 177 5.90 -20.15 -7.97
N ALA A 178 6.53 -21.21 -8.44
CA ALA A 178 5.97 -22.57 -8.45
C ALA A 178 5.65 -23.10 -7.05
N TYR A 179 6.35 -22.62 -6.03
CA TYR A 179 6.11 -22.98 -4.63
C TYR A 179 4.94 -22.20 -3.97
N ALA A 180 4.25 -21.33 -4.70
CA ALA A 180 3.11 -20.57 -4.17
C ALA A 180 2.02 -21.54 -3.65
N PRO A 181 1.45 -21.30 -2.46
CA PRO A 181 0.41 -22.15 -1.90
C PRO A 181 -0.80 -22.30 -2.84
N ALA A 182 -1.25 -23.54 -3.05
CA ALA A 182 -2.36 -23.84 -3.98
C ALA A 182 -3.64 -23.02 -3.66
N ALA A 183 -3.94 -22.78 -2.40
CA ALA A 183 -5.09 -21.97 -1.99
C ALA A 183 -4.97 -20.51 -2.45
N LYS A 184 -3.76 -19.92 -2.44
CA LYS A 184 -3.51 -18.57 -2.95
C LYS A 184 -3.65 -18.52 -4.46
N VAL A 185 -3.14 -19.51 -5.19
CA VAL A 185 -3.29 -19.64 -6.65
C VAL A 185 -4.76 -19.80 -7.01
N ALA A 186 -5.50 -20.66 -6.32
CA ALA A 186 -6.94 -20.85 -6.53
C ALA A 186 -7.73 -19.54 -6.37
N GLN A 187 -7.36 -18.69 -5.39
CA GLN A 187 -8.01 -17.38 -5.22
C GLN A 187 -7.83 -16.47 -6.45
N LEU A 188 -6.67 -16.50 -7.11
CA LEU A 188 -6.43 -15.73 -8.33
C LEU A 188 -7.29 -16.26 -9.49
N GLN A 189 -7.35 -17.58 -9.61
CA GLN A 189 -8.09 -18.26 -10.68
C GLN A 189 -9.61 -18.09 -10.55
N ILE A 190 -10.15 -18.08 -9.33
CA ILE A 190 -11.60 -17.89 -9.10
C ILE A 190 -12.07 -16.51 -9.59
N TYR A 191 -11.20 -15.50 -9.57
CA TYR A 191 -11.45 -14.18 -10.16
C TYR A 191 -11.24 -14.14 -11.69
N GLY A 192 -10.87 -15.25 -12.32
CA GLY A 192 -10.65 -15.35 -13.77
C GLY A 192 -9.30 -14.83 -14.26
N SER A 193 -8.32 -14.64 -13.36
CA SER A 193 -6.96 -14.26 -13.76
C SER A 193 -6.25 -15.40 -14.48
N THR A 194 -5.46 -15.07 -15.50
CA THR A 194 -4.46 -15.98 -16.03
C THR A 194 -3.27 -16.02 -15.08
N VAL A 195 -2.96 -17.19 -14.54
CA VAL A 195 -1.83 -17.37 -13.63
C VAL A 195 -0.66 -17.99 -14.37
N VAL A 196 0.49 -17.32 -14.35
CA VAL A 196 1.75 -17.81 -14.92
C VAL A 196 2.58 -18.35 -13.76
N ILE A 197 2.78 -19.68 -13.75
CA ILE A 197 3.64 -20.35 -12.77
C ILE A 197 5.08 -20.24 -13.25
N VAL A 198 5.97 -19.71 -12.42
CA VAL A 198 7.39 -19.50 -12.73
C VAL A 198 8.23 -20.48 -11.91
N GLU A 199 8.97 -21.33 -12.60
CA GLU A 199 9.95 -22.23 -11.97
C GLU A 199 11.16 -21.41 -11.49
N GLY A 200 11.06 -20.91 -10.25
CA GLY A 200 12.07 -20.04 -9.67
C GLY A 200 11.61 -19.28 -8.43
N SER A 201 12.41 -18.31 -8.02
CA SER A 201 12.13 -17.45 -6.87
C SER A 201 11.04 -16.40 -7.18
N TYR A 202 10.58 -15.73 -6.11
CA TYR A 202 9.70 -14.57 -6.25
C TYR A 202 10.34 -13.45 -7.10
N ASP A 203 11.63 -13.17 -6.90
CA ASP A 203 12.33 -12.15 -7.67
C ASP A 203 12.40 -12.50 -9.15
N GLN A 204 12.62 -13.77 -9.50
CA GLN A 204 12.58 -14.22 -10.89
C GLN A 204 11.18 -14.09 -11.50
N ALA A 205 10.12 -14.41 -10.76
CA ALA A 205 8.76 -14.19 -11.20
C ALA A 205 8.45 -12.70 -11.41
N TYR A 206 8.99 -11.85 -10.54
CA TYR A 206 8.86 -10.39 -10.64
C TYR A 206 9.58 -9.85 -11.88
N ASP A 207 10.83 -10.22 -12.10
CA ASP A 207 11.63 -9.76 -13.22
C ASP A 207 11.01 -10.22 -14.56
N LEU A 208 10.55 -11.47 -14.64
CA LEU A 208 9.85 -12.00 -15.81
C LEU A 208 8.53 -11.24 -16.07
N CYS A 209 7.79 -10.88 -15.02
CA CYS A 209 6.58 -10.08 -15.13
C CYS A 209 6.87 -8.68 -15.71
N ILE A 210 7.93 -8.02 -15.25
CA ILE A 210 8.36 -6.71 -15.78
C ILE A 210 8.77 -6.82 -17.25
N GLU A 211 9.56 -7.84 -17.61
CA GLU A 211 9.98 -8.05 -19.00
C GLU A 211 8.79 -8.34 -19.91
N ALA A 212 7.89 -9.24 -19.50
CA ALA A 212 6.68 -9.55 -20.25
C ALA A 212 5.80 -8.31 -20.45
N SER A 213 5.63 -7.49 -19.42
CA SER A 213 4.84 -6.27 -19.52
C SER A 213 5.40 -5.29 -20.56
N ARG A 214 6.72 -5.11 -20.58
CA ARG A 214 7.41 -4.28 -21.59
C ARG A 214 7.27 -4.83 -23.00
N ARG A 215 7.47 -6.15 -23.15
CA ARG A 215 7.43 -6.82 -24.46
C ARG A 215 6.04 -6.82 -25.09
N PHE A 216 5.00 -7.02 -24.27
CA PHE A 216 3.62 -7.18 -24.74
C PHE A 216 2.75 -5.93 -24.56
N GLY A 217 3.28 -4.85 -24.02
CA GLY A 217 2.53 -3.62 -23.75
C GLY A 217 1.44 -3.79 -22.68
N TRP A 218 1.66 -4.66 -21.67
CA TRP A 218 0.72 -4.84 -20.56
C TRP A 218 0.94 -3.78 -19.51
N TYR A 219 -0.14 -3.26 -18.94
CA TYR A 219 -0.05 -2.30 -17.84
C TYR A 219 0.48 -2.96 -16.58
N GLN A 220 1.52 -2.35 -15.99
CA GLN A 220 2.20 -2.92 -14.84
C GLN A 220 1.65 -2.35 -13.53
N ARG A 221 1.21 -3.23 -12.58
CA ARG A 221 0.69 -2.83 -11.27
C ARG A 221 1.71 -2.98 -10.14
N SER A 222 2.87 -3.57 -10.37
CA SER A 222 3.82 -3.93 -9.30
C SER A 222 4.14 -2.78 -8.35
N THR A 223 4.17 -3.12 -7.05
CA THR A 223 4.44 -2.18 -5.96
C THR A 223 5.83 -1.56 -6.11
N GLY A 224 5.96 -0.28 -5.81
CA GLY A 224 7.18 0.51 -5.97
C GLY A 224 7.43 0.91 -7.43
N TYR A 225 7.37 -0.02 -8.36
CA TYR A 225 7.56 0.24 -9.78
C TYR A 225 6.49 1.19 -10.36
N ASN A 226 5.21 0.93 -10.10
CA ASN A 226 4.11 1.80 -10.53
C ASN A 226 3.87 2.90 -9.48
N PRO A 227 4.07 4.19 -9.80
CA PRO A 227 3.95 5.31 -8.86
C PRO A 227 2.53 5.45 -8.29
N TYR A 228 1.51 5.07 -9.04
CA TYR A 228 0.11 5.18 -8.62
C TYR A 228 -0.25 4.20 -7.50
N THR A 229 0.57 3.17 -7.24
CA THR A 229 0.31 2.27 -6.11
C THR A 229 0.45 2.96 -4.76
N ARG A 230 1.34 3.96 -4.62
CA ARG A 230 1.46 4.80 -3.43
C ARG A 230 0.25 5.71 -3.29
N GLU A 231 -0.23 6.27 -4.39
CA GLU A 231 -1.38 7.17 -4.43
C GLU A 231 -2.69 6.49 -3.97
N GLY A 232 -2.91 5.25 -4.35
CA GLY A 232 -4.03 4.47 -3.81
C GLY A 232 -3.91 4.21 -2.30
N LYS A 233 -2.69 3.94 -1.83
CA LYS A 233 -2.42 3.64 -0.41
C LYS A 233 -2.59 4.84 0.51
N LYS A 234 -2.26 6.04 0.05
CA LYS A 234 -2.37 7.28 0.84
C LYS A 234 -3.81 7.58 1.29
N THR A 235 -4.81 7.05 0.60
CA THR A 235 -6.22 7.26 0.94
C THR A 235 -6.57 6.77 2.34
N ALA A 236 -5.87 5.79 2.87
CA ALA A 236 -6.06 5.34 4.24
C ALA A 236 -5.71 6.41 5.27
N ALA A 237 -4.68 7.25 5.01
CA ALA A 237 -4.36 8.38 5.87
C ALA A 237 -5.45 9.45 5.84
N PHE A 238 -6.07 9.68 4.68
CA PHE A 238 -7.19 10.61 4.55
C PHE A 238 -8.38 10.17 5.39
N GLU A 239 -8.74 8.88 5.29
CA GLU A 239 -9.81 8.28 6.08
C GLU A 239 -9.51 8.31 7.58
N ILE A 240 -8.27 8.01 7.98
CA ILE A 240 -7.86 8.06 9.39
C ILE A 240 -8.10 9.48 9.94
N ALA A 241 -7.64 10.50 9.25
CA ALA A 241 -7.82 11.87 9.71
C ALA A 241 -9.29 12.26 9.73
N GLU A 242 -10.06 11.98 8.69
CA GLU A 242 -11.49 12.33 8.62
C GLU A 242 -12.32 11.58 9.66
N GLN A 243 -12.11 10.27 9.86
CA GLN A 243 -12.84 9.45 10.83
C GLN A 243 -12.47 9.79 12.29
N LEU A 244 -11.36 10.48 12.51
CA LEU A 244 -10.95 11.02 13.81
C LEU A 244 -11.15 12.54 13.90
N ASP A 245 -12.15 13.07 13.19
CA ASP A 245 -12.53 14.49 13.20
C ASP A 245 -11.37 15.44 12.86
N TRP A 246 -10.49 15.01 11.94
CA TRP A 246 -9.29 15.72 11.48
C TRP A 246 -8.20 15.91 12.55
N ASP A 247 -8.34 15.26 13.68
CA ASP A 247 -7.33 15.23 14.75
C ASP A 247 -6.47 13.97 14.59
N ALA A 248 -5.40 14.09 13.82
CA ALA A 248 -4.51 12.97 13.51
C ALA A 248 -3.94 12.31 14.78
N PRO A 249 -3.76 10.97 14.82
CA PRO A 249 -3.14 10.30 15.95
C PRO A 249 -1.69 10.76 16.14
N ASP A 250 -1.14 10.60 17.35
CA ASP A 250 0.26 10.95 17.62
C ASP A 250 1.21 9.94 16.99
N LYS A 251 0.82 8.66 16.96
CA LYS A 251 1.64 7.56 16.43
C LYS A 251 0.81 6.60 15.58
N VAL A 252 1.36 6.19 14.44
CA VAL A 252 0.76 5.20 13.53
C VAL A 252 1.70 4.03 13.35
N PHE A 253 1.30 2.85 13.84
CA PHE A 253 2.04 1.59 13.70
C PHE A 253 1.68 0.88 12.41
N VAL A 254 2.67 0.56 11.60
CA VAL A 254 2.51 -0.04 10.27
C VAL A 254 3.48 -1.18 10.08
N ALA A 255 2.98 -2.36 9.73
CA ALA A 255 3.84 -3.46 9.29
C ALA A 255 4.45 -3.16 7.93
N VAL A 256 5.75 -3.38 7.78
CA VAL A 256 6.54 -2.94 6.63
C VAL A 256 7.16 -4.13 5.91
N GLY A 257 6.77 -4.35 4.64
CA GLY A 257 7.47 -5.24 3.71
C GLY A 257 8.23 -4.42 2.69
N ASP A 258 7.66 -4.20 1.48
CA ASP A 258 8.24 -3.33 0.44
C ASP A 258 8.39 -1.84 0.83
N GLY A 259 7.79 -1.40 1.93
CA GLY A 259 7.80 0.01 2.36
C GLY A 259 6.65 0.88 1.81
N ASN A 260 5.94 0.43 0.80
CA ASN A 260 5.00 1.29 0.05
C ASN A 260 3.67 1.59 0.77
N ILE A 261 3.29 0.86 1.84
CA ILE A 261 2.17 1.26 2.72
C ILE A 261 2.64 2.41 3.62
N MET A 262 3.82 2.27 4.22
CA MET A 262 4.44 3.29 5.07
C MET A 262 4.59 4.62 4.33
N SER A 263 5.23 4.60 3.16
CA SER A 263 5.42 5.79 2.32
C SER A 263 4.11 6.39 1.83
N GLY A 264 3.10 5.53 1.53
CA GLY A 264 1.77 5.98 1.12
C GLY A 264 1.02 6.70 2.23
N LEU A 265 0.97 6.14 3.44
CA LEU A 265 0.35 6.78 4.60
C LEU A 265 1.02 8.13 4.92
N TRP A 266 2.36 8.15 4.97
CA TRP A 266 3.12 9.38 5.19
C TRP A 266 2.80 10.45 4.15
N LYS A 267 2.76 10.07 2.86
CA LYS A 267 2.34 10.98 1.80
C LYS A 267 0.93 11.51 2.02
N GLY A 268 0.00 10.65 2.41
CA GLY A 268 -1.39 11.06 2.66
C GLY A 268 -1.51 12.07 3.81
N PHE A 269 -0.84 11.83 4.93
CA PHE A 269 -0.82 12.81 6.03
C PHE A 269 -0.16 14.13 5.61
N ASN A 270 0.93 14.08 4.84
CA ASN A 270 1.55 15.29 4.28
C ASN A 270 0.63 16.05 3.32
N ASP A 271 -0.11 15.34 2.46
CA ASP A 271 -1.08 15.97 1.56
C ASP A 271 -2.15 16.74 2.37
N LEU A 272 -2.71 16.11 3.41
CA LEU A 272 -3.68 16.74 4.30
C LEU A 272 -3.11 17.94 5.07
N TYR A 273 -1.90 17.82 5.58
CA TYR A 273 -1.21 18.91 6.26
C TYR A 273 -0.99 20.10 5.31
N ARG A 274 -0.56 19.85 4.08
CA ARG A 274 -0.31 20.86 3.05
C ARG A 274 -1.58 21.59 2.62
N ILE A 275 -2.72 20.91 2.59
CA ILE A 275 -4.01 21.58 2.30
C ILE A 275 -4.67 22.20 3.54
N GLY A 276 -4.10 22.04 4.73
CA GLY A 276 -4.60 22.63 5.97
C GLY A 276 -5.75 21.85 6.60
N PHE A 277 -5.88 20.54 6.32
CA PHE A 277 -6.94 19.70 6.92
C PHE A 277 -6.54 19.14 8.28
N ILE A 278 -5.25 18.99 8.54
CA ILE A 278 -4.69 18.60 9.83
C ILE A 278 -3.58 19.58 10.22
N ASP A 279 -3.43 19.82 11.53
CA ASP A 279 -2.46 20.80 12.06
C ASP A 279 -1.14 20.16 12.47
N ARG A 280 -1.09 18.82 12.56
CA ARG A 280 0.08 18.06 12.98
C ARG A 280 0.21 16.76 12.16
N LEU A 281 1.44 16.28 12.06
CA LEU A 281 1.76 15.03 11.41
C LEU A 281 2.03 13.94 12.46
N PRO A 282 1.56 12.70 12.25
CA PRO A 282 1.84 11.59 13.17
C PRO A 282 3.29 11.10 13.05
N GLN A 283 3.83 10.55 14.14
CA GLN A 283 5.02 9.73 14.09
C GLN A 283 4.69 8.39 13.42
N MET A 284 5.44 8.01 12.40
CA MET A 284 5.27 6.76 11.67
C MET A 284 6.18 5.68 12.28
N ILE A 285 5.58 4.66 12.87
CA ILE A 285 6.30 3.56 13.51
C ILE A 285 6.28 2.35 12.57
N GLY A 286 7.45 2.05 11.99
CA GLY A 286 7.61 0.92 11.07
C GLY A 286 7.91 -0.37 11.83
N VAL A 287 7.13 -1.43 11.59
CA VAL A 287 7.36 -2.73 12.23
C VAL A 287 7.75 -3.77 11.22
N GLN A 288 8.87 -4.45 11.42
CA GLN A 288 9.34 -5.59 10.62
C GLN A 288 9.65 -6.80 11.49
N SER A 289 9.71 -7.97 10.86
CA SER A 289 10.31 -9.14 11.52
C SER A 289 11.82 -8.93 11.64
N GLU A 290 12.42 -9.37 12.75
CA GLU A 290 13.87 -9.33 12.99
C GLU A 290 14.70 -10.08 11.95
N THR A 291 14.05 -10.99 11.20
CA THR A 291 14.69 -11.75 10.11
C THR A 291 14.41 -11.16 8.72
N ALA A 292 13.75 -9.98 8.66
CA ALA A 292 13.44 -9.24 7.43
C ALA A 292 13.35 -7.73 7.74
N SER A 293 14.38 -7.13 8.35
CA SER A 293 14.38 -5.80 9.01
C SER A 293 15.03 -4.68 8.20
N ALA A 294 15.38 -4.89 6.94
CA ALA A 294 16.20 -3.97 6.13
C ALA A 294 15.75 -2.49 6.18
N ILE A 295 14.45 -2.19 6.24
CA ILE A 295 13.93 -0.82 6.33
C ILE A 295 14.05 -0.28 7.77
N VAL A 296 13.74 -1.11 8.75
CA VAL A 296 13.83 -0.74 10.18
C VAL A 296 15.27 -0.47 10.58
N ASP A 297 16.22 -1.33 10.15
CA ASP A 297 17.66 -1.13 10.37
C ASP A 297 18.15 0.18 9.77
N ALA A 298 17.77 0.43 8.52
CA ALA A 298 18.14 1.68 7.84
C ALA A 298 17.51 2.91 8.54
N ALA A 299 16.25 2.82 8.96
CA ALA A 299 15.56 3.93 9.60
C ALA A 299 16.18 4.30 10.95
N ASN A 300 16.57 3.30 11.75
CA ASN A 300 17.19 3.49 13.05
C ASN A 300 18.72 3.76 12.98
N GLY A 301 19.35 3.35 11.87
CA GLY A 301 20.79 3.44 11.65
C GLY A 301 21.21 4.63 10.78
N ASP A 302 21.98 4.35 9.73
CA ASP A 302 22.59 5.35 8.84
C ASP A 302 21.69 5.83 7.69
N GLY A 303 20.52 5.23 7.50
CA GLY A 303 19.56 5.55 6.44
C GLY A 303 19.74 4.76 5.16
N PHE A 304 20.77 3.92 5.06
CA PHE A 304 21.04 3.11 3.88
C PHE A 304 20.43 1.71 4.01
N VAL A 305 19.55 1.38 3.09
CA VAL A 305 18.91 0.05 3.05
C VAL A 305 19.88 -0.99 2.51
N ARG A 306 20.07 -2.04 3.26
CA ARG A 306 20.89 -3.20 2.85
C ARG A 306 19.97 -4.36 2.56
N GLU A 307 19.97 -4.80 1.29
CA GLU A 307 19.23 -5.99 0.88
C GLU A 307 19.84 -7.23 1.52
N GLY A 308 19.00 -8.20 1.90
CA GLY A 308 19.43 -9.40 2.56
C GLY A 308 18.41 -10.53 2.49
N PRO A 309 18.72 -11.71 3.00
CA PRO A 309 17.74 -12.79 3.12
C PRO A 309 16.59 -12.33 4.02
N ALA A 310 15.37 -12.78 3.70
CA ALA A 310 14.20 -12.59 4.51
C ALA A 310 13.56 -13.95 4.77
N HIS A 311 13.22 -14.20 6.02
CA HIS A 311 12.57 -15.44 6.42
C HIS A 311 11.68 -15.19 7.64
N THR A 312 10.37 -15.08 7.42
CA THR A 312 9.38 -14.89 8.49
C THR A 312 8.06 -15.58 8.12
N ILE A 313 7.29 -15.95 9.13
CA ILE A 313 5.93 -16.46 8.95
C ILE A 313 4.98 -15.41 8.39
N ALA A 314 5.31 -14.14 8.52
CA ALA A 314 4.51 -13.01 8.05
C ALA A 314 4.75 -12.77 6.54
N ASP A 315 4.21 -13.68 5.69
CA ASP A 315 4.44 -13.76 4.24
C ASP A 315 4.37 -12.39 3.52
N SER A 316 3.39 -11.55 3.85
CA SER A 316 3.20 -10.24 3.18
C SER A 316 4.28 -9.19 3.51
N ILE A 317 5.12 -9.44 4.52
CA ILE A 317 6.28 -8.62 4.88
C ILE A 317 7.61 -9.38 4.80
N ASN A 318 7.60 -10.60 4.29
CA ASN A 318 8.79 -11.42 4.05
C ASN A 318 9.52 -10.93 2.79
N VAL A 319 10.24 -9.82 2.90
CA VAL A 319 10.82 -9.09 1.77
C VAL A 319 12.29 -8.80 2.03
N GLY A 320 13.19 -9.46 1.29
CA GLY A 320 14.64 -9.25 1.36
C GLY A 320 15.13 -8.07 0.52
N ARG A 321 14.38 -7.72 -0.54
CA ARG A 321 14.66 -6.59 -1.45
C ARG A 321 13.45 -5.66 -1.52
N PRO A 322 13.29 -4.72 -0.56
CA PRO A 322 12.14 -3.83 -0.51
C PRO A 322 12.09 -2.86 -1.69
N ARG A 323 10.97 -2.84 -2.41
CA ARG A 323 10.83 -2.08 -3.67
C ARG A 323 10.54 -0.59 -3.50
N ASP A 324 10.25 -0.12 -2.28
CA ASP A 324 10.00 1.29 -1.96
C ASP A 324 10.72 1.74 -0.67
N ALA A 325 11.89 1.15 -0.43
CA ALA A 325 12.63 1.27 0.81
C ALA A 325 13.02 2.70 1.14
N THR A 326 13.63 3.43 0.19
CA THR A 326 14.06 4.83 0.40
C THR A 326 12.92 5.73 0.86
N ALA A 327 11.74 5.60 0.25
CA ALA A 327 10.57 6.38 0.65
C ALA A 327 10.05 5.99 2.04
N ALA A 328 10.12 4.70 2.40
CA ALA A 328 9.69 4.23 3.71
C ALA A 328 10.64 4.67 4.84
N VAL A 329 11.95 4.56 4.63
CA VAL A 329 12.97 5.07 5.57
C VAL A 329 12.79 6.57 5.79
N ARG A 330 12.59 7.32 4.70
CA ARG A 330 12.32 8.76 4.77
C ARG A 330 11.05 9.03 5.58
N ALA A 331 9.95 8.31 5.34
CA ALA A 331 8.69 8.47 6.07
C ALA A 331 8.87 8.28 7.59
N ILE A 332 9.60 7.24 8.01
CA ILE A 332 9.88 6.98 9.41
C ILE A 332 10.71 8.11 10.02
N ARG A 333 11.79 8.51 9.36
CA ARG A 333 12.72 9.53 9.88
C ARG A 333 12.13 10.93 9.90
N GLU A 334 11.53 11.38 8.79
CA GLU A 334 10.94 12.72 8.68
C GLU A 334 9.77 12.93 9.63
N SER A 335 9.04 11.86 9.97
CA SER A 335 7.96 11.91 10.96
C SER A 335 8.44 11.98 12.42
N GLY A 336 9.75 11.83 12.66
CA GLY A 336 10.28 11.65 14.01
C GLY A 336 9.88 10.31 14.65
N GLY A 337 9.47 9.33 13.84
CA GLY A 337 9.13 7.98 14.25
C GLY A 337 10.36 7.08 14.39
N CYS A 338 10.14 5.79 14.51
CA CYS A 338 11.20 4.79 14.63
C CYS A 338 10.81 3.46 13.99
N GLY A 339 11.80 2.60 13.79
CA GLY A 339 11.64 1.21 13.43
C GLY A 339 11.56 0.30 14.65
N VAL A 340 10.74 -0.73 14.58
CA VAL A 340 10.58 -1.75 15.63
C VAL A 340 10.69 -3.14 15.00
N GLU A 341 11.60 -3.94 15.52
CA GLU A 341 11.70 -5.35 15.16
C GLU A 341 10.85 -6.21 16.09
N VAL A 342 10.27 -7.27 15.55
CA VAL A 342 9.51 -8.27 16.30
C VAL A 342 9.90 -9.68 15.83
N SER A 343 9.92 -10.64 16.74
CA SER A 343 10.17 -12.03 16.37
C SER A 343 8.90 -12.70 15.84
N ASP A 344 9.07 -13.85 15.16
CA ASP A 344 7.93 -14.64 14.68
C ASP A 344 7.03 -15.14 15.83
N GLU A 345 7.60 -15.41 17.01
CA GLU A 345 6.86 -15.75 18.22
C GLU A 345 6.01 -14.58 18.72
N GLN A 346 6.56 -13.36 18.69
CA GLN A 346 5.81 -12.15 19.05
C GLN A 346 4.66 -11.89 18.05
N ILE A 347 4.89 -12.13 16.75
CA ILE A 347 3.87 -12.02 15.73
C ILE A 347 2.76 -13.05 15.96
N LEU A 348 3.11 -14.33 16.19
CA LEU A 348 2.14 -15.38 16.49
C LEU A 348 1.32 -15.07 17.73
N ALA A 349 1.96 -14.63 18.82
CA ALA A 349 1.28 -14.26 20.05
C ALA A 349 0.34 -13.05 19.88
N ALA A 350 0.69 -12.12 19.00
CA ALA A 350 -0.10 -10.93 18.70
C ALA A 350 -1.44 -11.24 17.98
N ILE A 351 -1.53 -12.32 17.20
CA ILE A 351 -2.76 -12.70 16.49
C ILE A 351 -3.93 -12.91 17.47
N PRO A 352 -3.86 -13.87 18.44
CA PRO A 352 -4.95 -14.07 19.38
C PRO A 352 -5.08 -12.92 20.38
N ALA A 353 -4.00 -12.21 20.72
CA ALA A 353 -4.06 -11.05 21.61
C ALA A 353 -4.91 -9.94 20.99
N LEU A 354 -4.63 -9.54 19.75
CA LEU A 354 -5.42 -8.55 19.02
C LEU A 354 -6.89 -8.97 18.93
N ALA A 355 -7.15 -10.25 18.54
CA ALA A 355 -8.51 -10.73 18.38
C ALA A 355 -9.31 -10.73 19.70
N ARG A 356 -8.70 -11.13 20.80
CA ARG A 356 -9.37 -11.18 22.13
C ARG A 356 -9.61 -9.79 22.71
N GLU A 357 -8.71 -8.85 22.44
CA GLU A 357 -8.77 -7.51 23.00
C GLU A 357 -9.62 -6.53 22.19
N THR A 358 -9.75 -6.77 20.88
CA THR A 358 -10.41 -5.81 19.97
C THR A 358 -11.52 -6.41 19.10
N GLY A 359 -11.63 -7.75 19.04
CA GLY A 359 -12.51 -8.44 18.11
C GLY A 359 -11.99 -8.49 16.66
N VAL A 360 -10.80 -7.95 16.36
CA VAL A 360 -10.23 -7.88 15.02
C VAL A 360 -9.28 -9.05 14.78
N PHE A 361 -9.60 -9.90 13.79
CA PHE A 361 -8.77 -11.03 13.41
C PHE A 361 -7.85 -10.64 12.23
N ALA A 362 -6.56 -10.58 12.50
CA ALA A 362 -5.53 -10.15 11.57
C ALA A 362 -4.66 -11.31 11.07
N GLU A 363 -4.19 -11.21 9.81
CA GLU A 363 -3.12 -12.08 9.29
C GLU A 363 -1.78 -11.77 9.98
N PRO A 364 -0.76 -12.67 9.95
CA PRO A 364 0.52 -12.45 10.62
C PRO A 364 1.18 -11.11 10.29
N ALA A 365 1.21 -10.72 9.01
CA ALA A 365 1.79 -9.45 8.60
C ALA A 365 1.08 -8.23 9.23
N ALA A 366 -0.24 -8.27 9.37
CA ALA A 366 -0.99 -7.22 10.04
C ALA A 366 -0.81 -7.26 11.56
N ALA A 367 -0.76 -8.46 12.16
CA ALA A 367 -0.51 -8.66 13.58
C ALA A 367 0.90 -8.18 14.01
N ALA A 368 1.88 -8.17 13.09
CA ALA A 368 3.21 -7.62 13.36
C ALA A 368 3.15 -6.15 13.83
N ALA A 369 2.28 -5.31 13.22
CA ALA A 369 2.10 -3.93 13.66
C ALA A 369 1.62 -3.85 15.12
N TYR A 370 0.70 -4.73 15.52
CA TYR A 370 0.22 -4.83 16.88
C TYR A 370 1.30 -5.38 17.84
N ALA A 371 2.10 -6.35 17.39
CA ALA A 371 3.25 -6.86 18.19
C ALA A 371 4.25 -5.73 18.47
N GLY A 372 4.59 -4.91 17.47
CA GLY A 372 5.45 -3.73 17.65
C GLY A 372 4.87 -2.70 18.62
N PHE A 373 3.56 -2.46 18.54
CA PHE A 373 2.86 -1.61 19.49
C PHE A 373 2.98 -2.14 20.93
N LEU A 374 2.70 -3.42 21.16
CA LEU A 374 2.84 -4.04 22.48
C LEU A 374 4.28 -3.99 22.99
N LYS A 375 5.27 -4.20 22.10
CA LYS A 375 6.70 -4.13 22.45
C LYS A 375 7.08 -2.73 22.96
N LEU A 376 6.63 -1.65 22.30
CA LEU A 376 6.89 -0.28 22.76
C LEU A 376 6.11 0.06 24.05
N CYS A 377 4.90 -0.47 24.25
CA CYS A 377 4.19 -0.35 25.51
C CYS A 377 4.99 -0.97 26.67
N GLN A 378 5.45 -2.20 26.50
CA GLN A 378 6.24 -2.94 27.51
C GLN A 378 7.57 -2.25 27.82
N ALA A 379 8.18 -1.61 26.82
CA ALA A 379 9.40 -0.83 27.01
C ALA A 379 9.18 0.55 27.66
N GLY A 380 7.93 0.95 27.96
CA GLY A 380 7.61 2.28 28.49
C GLY A 380 7.92 3.43 27.53
N SER A 381 7.99 3.14 26.22
CA SER A 381 8.34 4.11 25.16
C SER A 381 7.16 4.94 24.69
N LEU A 382 5.95 4.60 25.10
CA LEU A 382 4.73 5.36 24.80
C LEU A 382 4.34 6.23 26.00
N LYS A 383 3.84 7.43 25.71
CA LYS A 383 3.39 8.37 26.74
C LYS A 383 1.93 8.09 27.11
N HIS A 384 1.56 8.48 28.32
CA HIS A 384 0.18 8.35 28.82
C HIS A 384 -0.84 9.15 27.95
N ASP A 385 -0.43 10.28 27.43
CA ASP A 385 -1.26 11.17 26.60
C ASP A 385 -1.22 10.85 25.10
N ASP A 386 -0.47 9.81 24.68
CA ASP A 386 -0.42 9.40 23.28
C ASP A 386 -1.78 8.88 22.78
N ARG A 387 -2.13 9.26 21.55
CA ARG A 387 -3.19 8.71 20.74
C ARG A 387 -2.55 7.81 19.68
N VAL A 388 -2.75 6.52 19.80
CA VAL A 388 -2.04 5.52 18.99
C VAL A 388 -3.00 4.85 18.01
N LEU A 389 -2.59 4.71 16.76
CA LEU A 389 -3.31 3.93 15.77
C LEU A 389 -2.46 2.77 15.27
N VAL A 390 -3.05 1.58 15.24
CA VAL A 390 -2.44 0.37 14.65
C VAL A 390 -3.17 0.02 13.35
N MET A 391 -2.41 -0.13 12.26
CA MET A 391 -2.93 -0.54 10.96
C MET A 391 -3.05 -2.05 10.88
N VAL A 392 -4.26 -2.57 10.70
CA VAL A 392 -4.53 -3.96 10.32
C VAL A 392 -4.68 -4.03 8.81
N THR A 393 -3.67 -4.53 8.12
CA THR A 393 -3.57 -4.49 6.66
C THR A 393 -4.15 -5.69 5.93
N GLY A 394 -4.54 -6.74 6.66
CA GLY A 394 -5.13 -7.95 6.07
C GLY A 394 -5.86 -8.80 7.09
N ASN A 395 -6.90 -9.48 6.62
CA ASN A 395 -7.78 -10.33 7.42
C ASN A 395 -7.11 -11.67 7.76
N GLY A 396 -7.30 -12.17 8.98
CA GLY A 396 -6.72 -13.41 9.47
C GLY A 396 -7.14 -14.67 8.71
N LEU A 397 -8.29 -14.66 8.05
CA LEU A 397 -8.74 -15.76 7.19
C LEU A 397 -7.83 -15.98 5.96
N LYS A 398 -6.92 -15.07 5.68
CA LYS A 398 -5.94 -15.21 4.61
C LYS A 398 -4.78 -16.15 4.95
N ASP A 399 -4.57 -16.44 6.23
CA ASP A 399 -3.55 -17.38 6.72
C ASP A 399 -4.05 -18.17 7.94
N ILE A 400 -4.86 -19.16 7.65
CA ILE A 400 -5.47 -20.05 8.68
C ILE A 400 -4.43 -20.93 9.37
N ASP A 401 -3.35 -21.30 8.68
CA ASP A 401 -2.32 -22.16 9.26
C ASP A 401 -1.55 -21.43 10.36
N SER A 402 -1.16 -20.19 10.14
CA SER A 402 -0.57 -19.35 11.19
C SER A 402 -1.54 -19.09 12.34
N ALA A 403 -2.82 -18.85 12.04
CA ALA A 403 -3.85 -18.68 13.06
C ALA A 403 -4.00 -19.94 13.94
N ARG A 404 -4.01 -21.14 13.34
CA ARG A 404 -4.06 -22.42 14.10
C ARG A 404 -2.82 -22.64 14.95
N ARG A 405 -1.64 -22.23 14.47
CA ARG A 405 -0.38 -22.30 15.24
C ARG A 405 -0.41 -21.38 16.45
N SER A 406 -1.01 -20.20 16.32
CA SER A 406 -1.04 -19.16 17.36
C SER A 406 -1.94 -19.48 18.57
N VAL A 407 -2.82 -20.48 18.49
CA VAL A 407 -3.73 -20.88 19.57
C VAL A 407 -3.44 -22.28 20.14
N LYS A 408 -2.37 -22.93 19.68
CA LYS A 408 -1.85 -24.18 20.25
C LYS A 408 -0.88 -23.88 21.37
#